data_cfae67925f87db6129f676d3130b67e3
#
_entry.id   cfae67925f87db6129f676d3130b67e3
#
_cell.length_a   1.000
_cell.length_b   1.000
_cell.length_c   1.000
_cell.angle_alpha   90.00
_cell.angle_beta   90.00
_cell.angle_gamma   90.00
#
_symmetry.space_group_name_H-M   'P 1'
#
loop_
_entity.id
_entity.type
_entity.pdbx_description
1 polymer ?
#
loop_
_entity_poly.entity_id
_entity_poly.type
_entity_poly.pdbx_seq_one_letter_code
_entity_poly.pdbx_strand_id
1 'polypeptide(L)'
;MAISRGQLVKELEPGLNALFGLEYKRYENQHAEIFDTETSDRAFEEEVMLSGFANAQTKPEGSGVTFDNAQETFTARYTHETIALAFSITEEAIEDNLYDRLASRYTKALARSMANTKQVKAANVLNNAFDSSFAGGDGVELCSTAHPIIAGTFRNELATAADLNETSLEQSLIDIAAFVDERGLKIAARGMKLIIPSELQFTAERLMKSSQRVGTADNLSLIHI
;
A
#
# COMPACT_ATOMS: atom_id res chain seq x y z
N MET A 1 -17.34 -48.80 -27.89
CA MET A 1 -16.48 -48.26 -26.83
C MET A 1 -17.25 -47.12 -26.16
N ALA A 2 -17.68 -47.31 -24.94
CA ALA A 2 -18.33 -46.24 -24.19
C ALA A 2 -17.23 -45.33 -23.64
N ILE A 3 -17.30 -44.05 -23.95
CA ILE A 3 -16.41 -43.05 -23.36
C ILE A 3 -16.76 -42.92 -21.90
N SER A 4 -15.86 -43.32 -21.00
CA SER A 4 -16.11 -43.26 -19.56
C SER A 4 -16.05 -41.77 -19.12
N ARG A 5 -17.01 -41.36 -18.28
CA ARG A 5 -17.10 -39.99 -17.73
C ARG A 5 -15.84 -39.55 -16.98
N GLY A 6 -15.03 -40.48 -16.46
CA GLY A 6 -13.72 -40.18 -15.84
C GLY A 6 -12.67 -39.58 -16.79
N GLN A 7 -12.89 -39.66 -18.12
CA GLN A 7 -12.02 -38.97 -19.10
C GLN A 7 -12.38 -37.51 -19.32
N LEU A 8 -13.63 -37.11 -19.03
CA LEU A 8 -14.10 -35.72 -19.17
C LEU A 8 -13.61 -34.79 -18.05
N VAL A 9 -13.27 -35.38 -16.89
CA VAL A 9 -12.74 -34.58 -15.75
C VAL A 9 -11.44 -33.86 -16.15
N LYS A 10 -10.59 -34.46 -16.98
CA LYS A 10 -9.32 -33.87 -17.44
C LYS A 10 -9.49 -32.71 -18.43
N GLU A 11 -10.63 -32.64 -19.15
CA GLU A 11 -10.93 -31.53 -20.05
C GLU A 11 -11.61 -30.35 -19.32
N LEU A 12 -12.26 -30.61 -18.21
CA LEU A 12 -12.95 -29.59 -17.40
C LEU A 12 -12.00 -28.74 -16.58
N GLU A 13 -10.92 -29.33 -16.09
CA GLU A 13 -9.90 -28.63 -15.30
C GLU A 13 -9.26 -27.45 -16.05
N PRO A 14 -8.82 -27.57 -17.31
CA PRO A 14 -8.30 -26.44 -18.08
C PRO A 14 -9.35 -25.35 -18.30
N GLY A 15 -10.61 -25.71 -18.50
CA GLY A 15 -11.72 -24.76 -18.68
C GLY A 15 -12.00 -23.94 -17.42
N LEU A 16 -12.01 -24.58 -16.25
CA LEU A 16 -12.19 -23.91 -14.97
C LEU A 16 -10.99 -23.00 -14.62
N ASN A 17 -9.76 -23.46 -14.91
CA ASN A 17 -8.56 -22.67 -14.72
C ASN A 17 -8.54 -21.42 -15.62
N ALA A 18 -8.94 -21.56 -16.88
CA ALA A 18 -9.08 -20.43 -17.80
C ALA A 18 -10.16 -19.44 -17.32
N LEU A 19 -11.30 -19.94 -16.86
CA LEU A 19 -12.38 -19.14 -16.31
C LEU A 19 -11.94 -18.41 -15.03
N PHE A 20 -11.21 -19.08 -14.14
CA PHE A 20 -10.63 -18.47 -12.94
C PHE A 20 -9.69 -17.33 -13.30
N GLY A 21 -8.74 -17.56 -14.21
CA GLY A 21 -7.78 -16.54 -14.62
C GLY A 21 -8.45 -15.33 -15.28
N LEU A 22 -9.51 -15.54 -16.05
CA LEU A 22 -10.28 -14.49 -16.70
C LEU A 22 -11.07 -13.67 -15.68
N GLU A 23 -11.76 -14.32 -14.74
CA GLU A 23 -12.51 -13.63 -13.68
C GLU A 23 -11.57 -12.95 -12.67
N TYR A 24 -10.43 -13.54 -12.31
CA TYR A 24 -9.46 -12.93 -11.41
C TYR A 24 -8.89 -11.63 -11.99
N LYS A 25 -8.57 -11.58 -13.29
CA LYS A 25 -8.11 -10.38 -13.98
C LYS A 25 -9.17 -9.28 -14.12
N ARG A 26 -10.42 -9.62 -13.95
CA ARG A 26 -11.54 -8.68 -14.03
C ARG A 26 -11.63 -7.75 -12.82
N TYR A 27 -11.08 -8.19 -11.68
CA TYR A 27 -11.03 -7.37 -10.47
C TYR A 27 -9.82 -6.45 -10.54
N GLU A 28 -10.09 -5.16 -10.45
CA GLU A 28 -9.09 -4.10 -10.49
C GLU A 28 -8.16 -4.20 -9.26
N ASN A 29 -6.87 -4.09 -9.50
CA ASN A 29 -5.87 -4.10 -8.44
C ASN A 29 -5.72 -2.70 -7.82
N GLN A 30 -6.66 -2.29 -6.97
CA GLN A 30 -6.67 -0.99 -6.33
C GLN A 30 -5.41 -0.73 -5.49
N HIS A 31 -4.82 -1.77 -4.90
CA HIS A 31 -3.58 -1.66 -4.14
C HIS A 31 -2.39 -1.18 -5.00
N ALA A 32 -2.40 -1.44 -6.31
CA ALA A 32 -1.34 -1.01 -7.22
C ALA A 32 -1.31 0.52 -7.44
N GLU A 33 -2.36 1.24 -7.06
CA GLU A 33 -2.36 2.69 -7.06
C GLU A 33 -1.62 3.30 -5.86
N ILE A 34 -1.41 2.52 -4.81
CA ILE A 34 -0.84 2.96 -3.54
C ILE A 34 0.56 2.37 -3.34
N PHE A 35 0.73 1.09 -3.68
CA PHE A 35 1.96 0.33 -3.48
C PHE A 35 2.60 -0.02 -4.82
N ASP A 36 3.92 0.08 -4.88
CA ASP A 36 4.70 -0.47 -5.97
C ASP A 36 4.65 -1.99 -5.93
N THR A 37 4.62 -2.62 -7.11
CA THR A 37 4.53 -4.07 -7.23
C THR A 37 5.78 -4.61 -7.90
N GLU A 38 6.51 -5.43 -7.17
CA GLU A 38 7.68 -6.12 -7.66
C GLU A 38 7.49 -7.64 -7.67
N THR A 39 8.34 -8.35 -8.40
CA THR A 39 8.35 -9.81 -8.45
C THR A 39 9.55 -10.34 -7.68
N SER A 40 9.33 -11.40 -6.89
CA SER A 40 10.38 -12.09 -6.14
C SER A 40 10.30 -13.59 -6.37
N ASP A 41 11.44 -14.25 -6.36
CA ASP A 41 11.62 -15.71 -6.41
C ASP A 41 12.11 -16.30 -5.08
N ARG A 42 12.17 -15.49 -4.03
CA ARG A 42 12.63 -15.84 -2.69
C ARG A 42 11.49 -15.99 -1.70
N ALA A 43 11.77 -16.54 -0.52
CA ALA A 43 10.80 -16.65 0.58
C ALA A 43 10.59 -15.32 1.31
N PHE A 44 11.54 -14.43 1.27
CA PHE A 44 11.51 -13.08 1.85
C PHE A 44 12.48 -12.18 1.09
N GLU A 45 12.21 -10.88 1.12
CA GLU A 45 13.14 -9.84 0.66
C GLU A 45 13.57 -8.97 1.84
N GLU A 46 14.80 -8.49 1.78
CA GLU A 46 15.36 -7.58 2.79
C GLU A 46 15.89 -6.32 2.11
N GLU A 47 15.50 -5.19 2.64
CA GLU A 47 16.02 -3.89 2.24
C GLU A 47 16.75 -3.26 3.42
N VAL A 48 18.01 -2.89 3.17
CA VAL A 48 18.86 -2.20 4.12
C VAL A 48 18.78 -0.70 3.87
N MET A 49 18.40 0.06 4.88
CA MET A 49 18.42 1.51 4.81
C MET A 49 19.86 2.01 4.92
N LEU A 50 20.32 2.70 3.90
CA LEU A 50 21.63 3.33 3.87
C LEU A 50 21.51 4.82 4.20
N SER A 51 22.27 5.30 5.19
CA SER A 51 22.34 6.72 5.46
C SER A 51 23.09 7.45 4.34
N GLY A 52 22.63 8.63 3.99
CA GLY A 52 23.36 9.55 3.13
C GLY A 52 24.56 10.19 3.85
N PHE A 53 25.06 11.27 3.28
CA PHE A 53 26.09 12.10 3.86
C PHE A 53 25.49 13.35 4.51
N ALA A 54 26.19 13.92 5.51
CA ALA A 54 25.84 15.19 6.10
C ALA A 54 26.06 16.36 5.11
N ASN A 55 25.66 17.56 5.52
CA ASN A 55 25.88 18.77 4.72
C ASN A 55 27.37 18.97 4.40
N ALA A 56 27.68 19.19 3.12
CA ALA A 56 29.02 19.56 2.71
C ALA A 56 29.45 20.88 3.37
N GLN A 57 30.68 20.90 3.86
CA GLN A 57 31.27 22.08 4.51
C GLN A 57 31.96 23.00 3.50
N THR A 58 31.89 24.30 3.74
CA THR A 58 32.68 25.25 2.96
C THR A 58 34.18 25.05 3.24
N LYS A 59 34.95 24.79 2.18
CA LYS A 59 36.39 24.57 2.27
C LYS A 59 37.14 25.90 2.08
N PRO A 60 37.80 26.45 3.10
CA PRO A 60 38.71 27.57 2.93
C PRO A 60 39.92 27.19 2.10
N GLU A 61 40.54 28.19 1.46
CA GLU A 61 41.78 28.00 0.72
C GLU A 61 42.91 27.48 1.65
N GLY A 62 43.64 26.47 1.20
CA GLY A 62 44.71 25.83 1.97
C GLY A 62 44.28 24.83 3.03
N SER A 63 42.99 24.64 3.29
CA SER A 63 42.49 23.61 4.23
C SER A 63 42.27 22.25 3.54
N GLY A 64 42.30 21.16 4.32
CA GLY A 64 41.95 19.80 3.86
C GLY A 64 40.45 19.65 3.56
N VAL A 65 40.07 18.60 2.85
CA VAL A 65 38.68 18.21 2.64
C VAL A 65 38.21 17.42 3.88
N THR A 66 36.99 17.67 4.34
CA THR A 66 36.33 16.86 5.40
C THR A 66 35.80 15.59 4.80
N PHE A 67 36.12 14.47 5.43
CA PHE A 67 35.56 13.15 5.08
C PHE A 67 34.34 12.87 5.95
N ASP A 68 33.30 12.28 5.36
CA ASP A 68 32.14 11.78 6.06
C ASP A 68 31.92 10.30 5.69
N ASN A 69 31.26 9.54 6.55
CA ASN A 69 31.01 8.11 6.38
C ASN A 69 29.51 7.85 6.29
N ALA A 70 29.08 7.15 5.23
CA ALA A 70 27.77 6.53 5.17
C ALA A 70 27.77 5.25 6.03
N GLN A 71 26.62 4.91 6.62
CA GLN A 71 26.44 3.70 7.43
C GLN A 71 25.08 3.06 7.16
N GLU A 72 25.00 1.77 7.43
CA GLU A 72 23.74 1.05 7.45
C GLU A 72 22.99 1.38 8.74
N THR A 73 21.66 1.59 8.67
CA THR A 73 20.84 1.94 9.82
C THR A 73 19.97 0.76 10.26
N PHE A 74 18.92 0.45 9.54
CA PHE A 74 18.04 -0.67 9.83
C PHE A 74 17.74 -1.50 8.58
N THR A 75 17.25 -2.72 8.82
CA THR A 75 16.86 -3.65 7.74
C THR A 75 15.37 -3.92 7.83
N ALA A 76 14.64 -3.63 6.77
CA ALA A 76 13.25 -4.03 6.62
C ALA A 76 13.16 -5.39 5.94
N ARG A 77 12.39 -6.33 6.51
CA ARG A 77 12.16 -7.66 5.94
C ARG A 77 10.71 -7.81 5.52
N TYR A 78 10.51 -8.18 4.27
CA TYR A 78 9.21 -8.49 3.67
C TYR A 78 9.09 -10.01 3.52
N THR A 79 8.21 -10.63 4.31
CA THR A 79 7.98 -12.08 4.27
C THR A 79 6.78 -12.38 3.40
N HIS A 80 6.96 -13.28 2.43
CA HIS A 80 5.88 -13.69 1.53
C HIS A 80 4.88 -14.61 2.22
N GLU A 81 3.60 -14.37 1.98
CA GLU A 81 2.50 -15.21 2.46
C GLU A 81 1.76 -15.84 1.29
N THR A 82 1.38 -17.09 1.43
CA THR A 82 0.58 -17.80 0.43
C THR A 82 -0.90 -17.63 0.74
N ILE A 83 -1.66 -17.09 -0.22
CA ILE A 83 -3.12 -17.03 -0.16
C ILE A 83 -3.66 -18.22 -0.95
N ALA A 84 -4.40 -19.11 -0.29
CA ALA A 84 -4.98 -20.28 -0.91
C ALA A 84 -6.42 -20.50 -0.43
N LEU A 85 -7.28 -20.92 -1.33
CA LEU A 85 -8.63 -21.35 -1.06
C LEU A 85 -9.02 -22.39 -2.10
N ALA A 86 -9.69 -23.44 -1.70
CA ALA A 86 -10.16 -24.50 -2.59
C ALA A 86 -11.63 -24.84 -2.34
N PHE A 87 -12.31 -25.39 -3.33
CA PHE A 87 -13.61 -26.02 -3.19
C PHE A 87 -13.56 -27.41 -3.83
N SER A 88 -14.41 -28.31 -3.36
CA SER A 88 -14.59 -29.63 -3.93
C SER A 88 -16.03 -29.81 -4.38
N ILE A 89 -16.24 -30.62 -5.42
CA ILE A 89 -17.55 -31.03 -5.92
C ILE A 89 -17.61 -32.54 -5.78
N THR A 90 -18.71 -33.05 -5.23
CA THR A 90 -18.90 -34.48 -5.04
C THR A 90 -19.16 -35.18 -6.38
N GLU A 91 -18.86 -36.48 -6.45
CA GLU A 91 -19.04 -37.30 -7.65
C GLU A 91 -20.54 -37.42 -7.99
N GLU A 92 -21.41 -37.55 -6.98
CA GLU A 92 -22.85 -37.55 -7.16
C GLU A 92 -23.40 -36.31 -7.83
N ALA A 93 -22.85 -35.10 -7.46
CA ALA A 93 -23.24 -33.84 -8.09
C ALA A 93 -22.79 -33.75 -9.56
N ILE A 94 -21.72 -34.46 -9.90
CA ILE A 94 -21.24 -34.57 -11.29
C ILE A 94 -22.15 -35.50 -12.08
N GLU A 95 -22.59 -36.62 -11.49
CA GLU A 95 -23.50 -37.61 -12.11
C GLU A 95 -24.89 -37.03 -12.38
N ASP A 96 -25.41 -36.21 -11.47
CA ASP A 96 -26.70 -35.53 -11.61
C ASP A 96 -26.72 -34.35 -12.59
N ASN A 97 -25.65 -34.12 -13.29
CA ASN A 97 -25.48 -33.04 -14.29
C ASN A 97 -25.75 -31.62 -13.77
N LEU A 98 -25.65 -31.40 -12.46
CA LEU A 98 -25.73 -30.07 -11.80
C LEU A 98 -24.43 -29.31 -11.88
N TYR A 99 -23.41 -29.94 -12.40
CA TYR A 99 -22.02 -29.59 -12.37
C TYR A 99 -21.69 -28.28 -13.12
N ASP A 100 -22.10 -28.10 -14.36
CA ASP A 100 -21.65 -27.00 -15.21
C ASP A 100 -21.97 -25.61 -14.65
N ARG A 101 -23.20 -25.44 -14.17
CA ARG A 101 -23.63 -24.15 -13.62
C ARG A 101 -23.02 -23.87 -12.25
N LEU A 102 -22.87 -24.94 -11.42
CA LEU A 102 -22.31 -24.80 -10.06
C LEU A 102 -20.80 -24.57 -10.09
N ALA A 103 -20.06 -25.37 -10.86
CA ALA A 103 -18.62 -25.24 -10.99
C ALA A 103 -18.21 -23.84 -11.48
N SER A 104 -18.88 -23.35 -12.53
CA SER A 104 -18.63 -22.00 -13.06
C SER A 104 -18.94 -20.90 -12.03
N ARG A 105 -20.03 -21.02 -11.27
CA ARG A 105 -20.38 -20.04 -10.23
C ARG A 105 -19.39 -20.05 -9.07
N TYR A 106 -18.99 -21.23 -8.61
CA TYR A 106 -18.01 -21.36 -7.52
C TYR A 106 -16.61 -20.92 -7.94
N THR A 107 -16.19 -21.18 -9.17
CA THR A 107 -14.92 -20.69 -9.69
C THR A 107 -14.87 -19.15 -9.74
N LYS A 108 -15.95 -18.50 -10.14
CA LYS A 108 -16.06 -17.04 -10.09
C LYS A 108 -16.04 -16.51 -8.65
N ALA A 109 -16.76 -17.18 -7.74
CA ALA A 109 -16.76 -16.81 -6.33
C ALA A 109 -15.37 -16.98 -5.69
N LEU A 110 -14.65 -18.05 -6.04
CA LEU A 110 -13.27 -18.28 -5.61
C LEU A 110 -12.34 -17.16 -6.09
N ALA A 111 -12.40 -16.83 -7.38
CA ALA A 111 -11.57 -15.76 -7.95
C ALA A 111 -11.82 -14.41 -7.25
N ARG A 112 -13.09 -14.07 -7.00
CA ARG A 112 -13.48 -12.88 -6.25
C ARG A 112 -12.94 -12.89 -4.82
N SER A 113 -13.07 -14.02 -4.12
CA SER A 113 -12.61 -14.16 -2.74
C SER A 113 -11.09 -13.96 -2.63
N MET A 114 -10.32 -14.57 -3.53
CA MET A 114 -8.86 -14.43 -3.54
C MET A 114 -8.42 -13.01 -3.87
N ALA A 115 -9.05 -12.37 -4.87
CA ALA A 115 -8.78 -10.97 -5.20
C ALA A 115 -9.09 -10.05 -4.02
N ASN A 116 -10.25 -10.25 -3.36
CA ASN A 116 -10.63 -9.46 -2.19
C ASN A 116 -9.65 -9.66 -1.02
N THR A 117 -9.20 -10.89 -0.75
CA THR A 117 -8.22 -11.15 0.32
C THR A 117 -6.92 -10.41 0.08
N LYS A 118 -6.45 -10.35 -1.17
CA LYS A 118 -5.25 -9.58 -1.53
C LYS A 118 -5.43 -8.08 -1.26
N GLN A 119 -6.59 -7.52 -1.63
CA GLN A 119 -6.90 -6.12 -1.36
C GLN A 119 -6.98 -5.82 0.14
N VAL A 120 -7.64 -6.68 0.93
CA VAL A 120 -7.73 -6.53 2.39
C VAL A 120 -6.35 -6.58 3.04
N LYS A 121 -5.48 -7.50 2.62
CA LYS A 121 -4.11 -7.57 3.15
C LYS A 121 -3.32 -6.29 2.85
N ALA A 122 -3.43 -5.75 1.65
CA ALA A 122 -2.80 -4.48 1.30
C ALA A 122 -3.38 -3.31 2.11
N ALA A 123 -4.71 -3.24 2.25
CA ALA A 123 -5.36 -2.20 3.04
C ALA A 123 -4.99 -2.25 4.53
N ASN A 124 -4.73 -3.46 5.07
CA ASN A 124 -4.34 -3.62 6.48
C ASN A 124 -3.00 -2.96 6.82
N VAL A 125 -2.12 -2.74 5.86
CA VAL A 125 -0.89 -1.96 6.09
C VAL A 125 -1.24 -0.54 6.51
N LEU A 126 -2.22 0.08 5.85
CA LEU A 126 -2.68 1.43 6.19
C LEU A 126 -3.60 1.44 7.42
N ASN A 127 -4.46 0.44 7.57
CA ASN A 127 -5.35 0.33 8.73
C ASN A 127 -4.59 0.19 10.05
N ASN A 128 -3.42 -0.47 10.01
CA ASN A 128 -2.55 -0.69 11.16
C ASN A 128 -1.41 0.34 11.24
N ALA A 129 -1.48 1.42 10.46
CA ALA A 129 -0.38 2.39 10.35
C ALA A 129 0.00 3.07 11.67
N PHE A 130 -0.93 3.16 12.63
CA PHE A 130 -0.73 3.76 13.95
C PHE A 130 -0.66 2.72 15.08
N ASP A 131 -0.60 1.43 14.77
CA ASP A 131 -0.56 0.36 15.77
C ASP A 131 0.88 -0.13 15.96
N SER A 132 1.43 0.10 17.15
CA SER A 132 2.79 -0.31 17.52
C SER A 132 3.05 -1.82 17.48
N SER A 133 1.99 -2.64 17.40
CA SER A 133 2.11 -4.09 17.20
C SER A 133 2.58 -4.45 15.76
N PHE A 134 2.50 -3.51 14.83
CA PHE A 134 2.90 -3.65 13.43
C PHE A 134 4.09 -2.75 13.11
N ALA A 135 5.16 -2.91 13.89
CA ALA A 135 6.39 -2.14 13.73
C ALA A 135 7.10 -2.45 12.40
N GLY A 136 7.67 -1.41 11.79
CA GLY A 136 8.51 -1.48 10.60
C GLY A 136 9.94 -1.95 10.87
N GLY A 137 10.83 -1.79 9.89
CA GLY A 137 12.24 -2.14 10.01
C GLY A 137 13.01 -1.28 11.04
N ASP A 138 12.53 -0.09 11.31
CA ASP A 138 13.06 0.86 12.30
C ASP A 138 12.55 0.61 13.74
N GLY A 139 11.63 -0.36 13.91
CA GLY A 139 11.10 -0.77 15.21
C GLY A 139 9.90 0.05 15.70
N VAL A 140 9.36 0.97 14.88
CA VAL A 140 8.14 1.76 15.18
C VAL A 140 7.05 1.52 14.14
N GLU A 141 5.82 1.92 14.44
CA GLU A 141 4.66 1.86 13.54
C GLU A 141 4.87 2.72 12.29
N LEU A 142 4.12 2.44 11.22
CA LEU A 142 4.27 3.12 9.93
C LEU A 142 4.06 4.64 10.02
N CYS A 143 3.14 5.10 10.86
CA CYS A 143 2.93 6.52 11.17
C CYS A 143 3.28 6.75 12.63
N SER A 144 4.31 7.54 12.88
CA SER A 144 4.80 7.82 14.23
C SER A 144 5.37 9.22 14.36
N THR A 145 5.34 9.73 15.58
CA THR A 145 6.00 11.00 15.93
C THR A 145 7.50 10.87 16.16
N ALA A 146 8.03 9.63 16.22
CA ALA A 146 9.38 9.37 16.73
C ALA A 146 10.14 8.26 15.98
N HIS A 147 10.10 8.28 14.63
CA HIS A 147 10.96 7.39 13.84
C HIS A 147 12.43 7.69 14.14
N PRO A 148 13.24 6.67 14.51
CA PRO A 148 14.65 6.86 14.81
C PRO A 148 15.43 7.17 13.53
N ILE A 149 16.15 8.30 13.52
CA ILE A 149 17.09 8.67 12.46
C ILE A 149 18.43 9.06 13.08
N ILE A 150 19.51 9.06 12.30
CA ILE A 150 20.86 9.41 12.81
C ILE A 150 20.89 10.83 13.38
N ALA A 151 20.15 11.75 12.75
CA ALA A 151 20.07 13.15 13.20
C ALA A 151 19.17 13.35 14.44
N GLY A 152 18.48 12.30 14.95
CA GLY A 152 17.56 12.38 16.08
C GLY A 152 16.28 11.57 15.86
N THR A 153 15.13 12.24 15.80
CA THR A 153 13.84 11.62 15.52
C THR A 153 13.14 12.33 14.36
N PHE A 154 12.41 11.58 13.58
CA PHE A 154 11.60 12.04 12.45
C PHE A 154 10.13 11.77 12.73
N ARG A 155 9.26 12.69 12.31
CA ARG A 155 7.81 12.58 12.45
C ARG A 155 7.16 12.58 11.07
N ASN A 156 6.31 11.59 10.80
CA ASN A 156 5.53 11.49 9.58
C ASN A 156 3.99 11.54 9.80
N GLU A 157 3.56 11.91 11.00
CA GLU A 157 2.15 12.15 11.33
C GLU A 157 1.96 13.56 11.89
N LEU A 158 0.69 14.00 12.00
CA LEU A 158 0.36 15.28 12.65
C LEU A 158 0.76 15.23 14.14
N ALA A 159 1.28 16.34 14.66
CA ALA A 159 1.63 16.45 16.09
C ALA A 159 0.43 16.27 17.02
N THR A 160 -0.76 16.60 16.53
CA THR A 160 -2.03 16.40 17.20
C THR A 160 -3.01 15.79 16.21
N ALA A 161 -3.57 14.63 16.56
CA ALA A 161 -4.57 13.96 15.74
C ALA A 161 -5.74 14.89 15.46
N ALA A 162 -6.18 14.97 14.20
CA ALA A 162 -7.27 15.81 13.77
C ALA A 162 -8.06 15.15 12.64
N ASP A 163 -9.37 15.40 12.61
CA ASP A 163 -10.22 14.99 11.50
C ASP A 163 -9.84 15.72 10.21
N LEU A 164 -10.20 15.14 9.07
CA LEU A 164 -9.96 15.74 7.76
C LEU A 164 -10.74 17.03 7.61
N ASN A 165 -10.04 18.14 7.63
CA ASN A 165 -10.53 19.48 7.37
C ASN A 165 -9.46 20.31 6.66
N GLU A 166 -9.78 21.55 6.29
CA GLU A 166 -8.87 22.45 5.58
C GLU A 166 -7.56 22.65 6.35
N THR A 167 -7.63 23.00 7.63
CA THR A 167 -6.46 23.29 8.45
C THR A 167 -5.56 22.08 8.65
N SER A 168 -6.16 20.87 8.88
CA SER A 168 -5.37 19.64 9.04
C SER A 168 -4.71 19.22 7.73
N LEU A 169 -5.37 19.43 6.59
CA LEU A 169 -4.80 19.15 5.28
C LEU A 169 -3.64 20.11 4.97
N GLU A 170 -3.82 21.41 5.20
CA GLU A 170 -2.75 22.41 5.04
C GLU A 170 -1.54 22.08 5.91
N GLN A 171 -1.77 21.76 7.20
CA GLN A 171 -0.69 21.40 8.11
C GLN A 171 0.03 20.12 7.64
N SER A 172 -0.68 19.13 7.16
CA SER A 172 -0.08 17.90 6.62
C SER A 172 0.82 18.17 5.42
N LEU A 173 0.42 19.07 4.52
CA LEU A 173 1.23 19.47 3.37
C LEU A 173 2.49 20.25 3.80
N ILE A 174 2.38 21.11 4.81
CA ILE A 174 3.52 21.82 5.39
C ILE A 174 4.49 20.82 6.03
N ASP A 175 3.98 19.87 6.81
CA ASP A 175 4.79 18.86 7.48
C ASP A 175 5.51 17.98 6.45
N ILE A 176 4.84 17.53 5.38
CA ILE A 176 5.45 16.77 4.28
C ILE A 176 6.57 17.56 3.59
N ALA A 177 6.37 18.85 3.34
CA ALA A 177 7.41 19.71 2.73
C ALA A 177 8.61 19.93 3.65
N ALA A 178 8.45 19.70 4.94
CA ALA A 178 9.51 19.78 5.94
C ALA A 178 10.26 18.47 6.18
N PHE A 179 9.91 17.39 5.52
CA PHE A 179 10.53 16.07 5.67
C PHE A 179 12.03 16.10 5.41
N VAL A 180 12.74 15.32 6.21
CA VAL A 180 14.21 15.21 6.18
C VAL A 180 14.64 13.76 6.00
N ASP A 181 15.85 13.57 5.55
CA ASP A 181 16.51 12.27 5.45
C ASP A 181 17.14 11.85 6.81
N GLU A 182 17.81 10.70 6.80
CA GLU A 182 18.54 10.14 7.96
C GLU A 182 19.57 11.09 8.59
N ARG A 183 20.11 12.05 7.82
CA ARG A 183 21.09 13.03 8.23
C ARG A 183 20.51 14.42 8.52
N GLY A 184 19.18 14.56 8.42
CA GLY A 184 18.46 15.81 8.65
C GLY A 184 18.45 16.76 7.45
N LEU A 185 18.81 16.30 6.26
CA LEU A 185 18.71 17.09 5.03
C LEU A 185 17.29 17.06 4.49
N LYS A 186 16.77 18.19 4.02
CA LYS A 186 15.44 18.27 3.41
C LYS A 186 15.38 17.51 2.10
N ILE A 187 14.37 16.62 1.94
CA ILE A 187 14.18 15.78 0.76
C ILE A 187 13.20 16.35 -0.26
N ALA A 188 12.68 17.55 -0.08
CA ALA A 188 11.72 18.20 -0.97
C ALA A 188 10.48 17.32 -1.31
N ALA A 189 9.98 16.58 -0.31
CA ALA A 189 8.80 15.75 -0.44
C ALA A 189 7.54 16.59 -0.72
N ARG A 190 6.56 16.00 -1.41
CA ARG A 190 5.27 16.62 -1.71
C ARG A 190 4.15 15.62 -1.53
N GLY A 191 3.01 16.07 -1.03
CA GLY A 191 1.77 15.27 -1.02
C GLY A 191 1.31 14.99 -2.45
N MET A 192 1.24 13.72 -2.84
CA MET A 192 0.87 13.30 -4.20
C MET A 192 -0.56 12.80 -4.30
N LYS A 193 -1.03 12.06 -3.29
CA LYS A 193 -2.36 11.45 -3.24
C LYS A 193 -2.97 11.60 -1.85
N LEU A 194 -4.26 11.89 -1.80
CA LEU A 194 -5.06 11.84 -0.58
C LEU A 194 -5.86 10.54 -0.59
N ILE A 195 -5.57 9.64 0.34
CA ILE A 195 -6.27 8.37 0.53
C ILE A 195 -7.26 8.55 1.68
N ILE A 196 -8.51 8.29 1.43
CA ILE A 196 -9.60 8.52 2.39
C ILE A 196 -10.55 7.31 2.43
N PRO A 197 -11.22 7.06 3.57
CA PRO A 197 -12.34 6.14 3.62
C PRO A 197 -13.56 6.72 2.87
N SER A 198 -14.48 5.85 2.47
CA SER A 198 -15.67 6.22 1.69
C SER A 198 -16.57 7.26 2.38
N GLU A 199 -16.60 7.26 3.71
CA GLU A 199 -17.38 8.21 4.51
C GLU A 199 -16.90 9.66 4.35
N LEU A 200 -15.63 9.86 4.07
CA LEU A 200 -15.03 11.19 3.90
C LEU A 200 -15.02 11.68 2.47
N GLN A 201 -15.56 10.92 1.50
CA GLN A 201 -15.54 11.25 0.08
C GLN A 201 -16.06 12.68 -0.18
N PHE A 202 -17.24 13.03 0.33
CA PHE A 202 -17.85 14.34 0.09
C PHE A 202 -17.10 15.48 0.80
N THR A 203 -16.46 15.18 1.92
CA THR A 203 -15.60 16.16 2.61
C THR A 203 -14.35 16.45 1.79
N ALA A 204 -13.68 15.42 1.30
CA ALA A 204 -12.53 15.57 0.43
C ALA A 204 -12.88 16.26 -0.90
N GLU A 205 -14.03 15.96 -1.51
CA GLU A 205 -14.49 16.66 -2.71
C GLU A 205 -14.68 18.16 -2.47
N ARG A 206 -15.26 18.54 -1.34
CA ARG A 206 -15.39 19.96 -0.98
C ARG A 206 -14.05 20.64 -0.79
N LEU A 207 -13.10 19.97 -0.12
CA LEU A 207 -11.76 20.50 0.11
C LEU A 207 -10.95 20.64 -1.18
N MET A 208 -11.01 19.64 -2.05
CA MET A 208 -10.16 19.57 -3.25
C MET A 208 -10.73 20.25 -4.49
N LYS A 209 -12.07 20.31 -4.62
CA LYS A 209 -12.73 20.81 -5.84
C LYS A 209 -13.47 22.14 -5.65
N SER A 210 -13.62 22.65 -4.42
CA SER A 210 -14.27 23.93 -4.20
C SER A 210 -13.39 25.07 -4.65
N SER A 211 -13.90 25.92 -5.52
CA SER A 211 -13.22 27.14 -5.95
C SER A 211 -13.32 28.30 -4.96
N GLN A 212 -14.19 28.19 -3.97
CA GLN A 212 -14.43 29.22 -2.96
C GLN A 212 -14.73 28.59 -1.61
N ARG A 213 -14.23 29.22 -0.54
CA ARG A 213 -14.51 28.81 0.82
C ARG A 213 -15.94 29.23 1.19
N VAL A 214 -16.83 28.27 1.44
CA VAL A 214 -18.21 28.53 1.80
C VAL A 214 -18.31 29.00 3.25
N GLY A 215 -18.96 30.16 3.48
CA GLY A 215 -19.31 30.66 4.81
C GLY A 215 -18.25 31.56 5.49
N THR A 216 -17.27 32.04 4.74
CA THR A 216 -16.32 33.05 5.23
C THR A 216 -16.42 34.35 4.43
N ALA A 217 -16.11 35.49 5.08
CA ALA A 217 -16.01 36.79 4.40
C ALA A 217 -14.88 36.88 3.39
N ASP A 218 -13.85 36.04 3.55
CA ASP A 218 -12.69 35.94 2.67
C ASP A 218 -12.91 34.72 1.74
N ASN A 219 -13.43 34.95 0.54
CA ASN A 219 -13.55 33.95 -0.52
C ASN A 219 -12.17 33.63 -1.11
N LEU A 220 -11.30 32.97 -0.35
CA LEU A 220 -10.02 32.51 -0.83
C LEU A 220 -10.19 31.25 -1.68
N SER A 221 -9.63 31.27 -2.87
CA SER A 221 -9.61 30.13 -3.78
C SER A 221 -8.64 29.05 -3.28
N LEU A 222 -9.14 27.84 -3.01
CA LEU A 222 -8.31 26.67 -2.65
C LEU A 222 -7.64 26.00 -3.86
N ILE A 223 -7.85 26.51 -5.07
CA ILE A 223 -7.38 25.87 -6.33
C ILE A 223 -5.83 25.88 -6.44
N HIS A 224 -5.12 26.60 -5.61
CA HIS A 224 -3.66 26.75 -5.71
C HIS A 224 -2.87 25.82 -4.76
N ILE A 225 -3.51 24.85 -4.14
CA ILE A 225 -2.81 23.86 -3.29
C ILE A 225 -2.34 22.66 -4.12
#